data_5cd2b2cb9f11c7ff477935b1abbe6f61
#
_entry.id   5cd2b2cb9f11c7ff477935b1abbe6f61
#
_cell.length_a   1.000
_cell.length_b   1.000
_cell.length_c   1.000
_cell.angle_alpha   90.00
_cell.angle_beta   90.00
_cell.angle_gamma   90.00
#
_symmetry.space_group_name_H-M   'P 1'
#
loop_
_entity.id
_entity.type
_entity.pdbx_description
1 polymer ?
#
loop_
_entity_poly.entity_id
_entity_poly.type
_entity_poly.pdbx_seq_one_letter_code
_entity_poly.pdbx_strand_id
1 'polypeptide(L)'
;TKIDGIGTQMHISYYEDAKILESKKNAIVNSFKLMAATGKLVRISELDMGYVKKDGKDATLDEMTDDMEKQMEEYYKWIIEQYFANVPANQQYGITQWCLPDSPKGSGWRADTPVGIWDLNWNRKYIYRGWTEGLAK
;
A
#
# COMPACT_ATOMS: atom_id res chain seq x y z
N THR A 1 -12.68 14.02 -25.85
CA THR A 1 -12.53 14.05 -24.38
C THR A 1 -11.06 14.20 -24.04
N LYS A 2 -10.72 15.17 -23.18
CA LYS A 2 -9.36 15.37 -22.69
C LYS A 2 -9.18 14.56 -21.40
N ILE A 3 -8.07 13.83 -21.30
CA ILE A 3 -7.67 13.12 -20.09
C ILE A 3 -6.42 13.80 -19.53
N ASP A 4 -6.50 14.31 -18.32
CA ASP A 4 -5.42 15.04 -17.66
C ASP A 4 -4.61 14.20 -16.68
N GLY A 5 -5.17 13.10 -16.18
CA GLY A 5 -4.52 12.18 -15.26
C GLY A 5 -5.03 10.76 -15.34
N ILE A 6 -4.24 9.85 -14.81
CA ILE A 6 -4.58 8.43 -14.63
C ILE A 6 -4.26 8.04 -13.20
N GLY A 7 -4.92 7.00 -12.71
CA GLY A 7 -4.70 6.53 -11.35
C GLY A 7 -4.86 5.02 -11.21
N THR A 8 -4.37 4.53 -10.08
CA THR A 8 -4.59 3.16 -9.61
C THR A 8 -5.12 3.21 -8.19
N GLN A 9 -6.03 2.30 -7.84
CA GLN A 9 -6.49 2.15 -6.46
C GLN A 9 -5.36 1.70 -5.54
N MET A 10 -4.57 0.72 -5.97
CA MET A 10 -3.42 0.18 -5.25
C MET A 10 -3.81 -0.55 -3.95
N HIS A 11 -4.86 -1.39 -4.00
CA HIS A 11 -5.15 -2.34 -2.93
C HIS A 11 -4.18 -3.51 -3.03
N ILE A 12 -3.27 -3.60 -2.09
CA ILE A 12 -2.16 -4.55 -2.13
C ILE A 12 -2.10 -5.43 -0.89
N SER A 13 -1.15 -6.36 -0.86
CA SER A 13 -0.82 -7.13 0.33
C SER A 13 0.70 -7.35 0.40
N TYR A 14 1.22 -7.41 1.61
CA TYR A 14 2.51 -8.03 1.87
C TYR A 14 2.35 -9.55 1.76
N TYR A 15 3.34 -10.23 1.22
CA TYR A 15 3.35 -11.69 1.07
C TYR A 15 4.55 -12.28 1.78
N GLU A 16 4.33 -13.24 2.68
CA GLU A 16 5.42 -13.99 3.32
C GLU A 16 6.23 -14.84 2.32
N ASP A 17 5.62 -15.24 1.22
CA ASP A 17 6.35 -15.90 0.13
C ASP A 17 7.21 -14.88 -0.62
N ALA A 18 8.53 -15.00 -0.46
CA ALA A 18 9.49 -14.05 -1.02
C ALA A 18 9.44 -13.98 -2.56
N LYS A 19 9.09 -15.06 -3.25
CA LYS A 19 8.99 -15.05 -4.71
C LYS A 19 7.76 -14.29 -5.17
N ILE A 20 6.64 -14.47 -4.46
CA ILE A 20 5.42 -13.72 -4.73
C ILE A 20 5.65 -12.24 -4.43
N LEU A 21 6.23 -11.92 -3.27
CA LEU A 21 6.53 -10.54 -2.88
C LEU A 21 7.41 -9.83 -3.92
N GLU A 22 8.47 -10.48 -4.38
CA GLU A 22 9.37 -9.93 -5.41
C GLU A 22 8.63 -9.71 -6.75
N SER A 23 7.80 -10.67 -7.16
CA SER A 23 6.96 -10.52 -8.36
C SER A 23 6.01 -9.33 -8.25
N LYS A 24 5.38 -9.13 -7.07
CA LYS A 24 4.50 -7.97 -6.81
C LYS A 24 5.26 -6.65 -6.81
N LYS A 25 6.46 -6.61 -6.21
CA LYS A 25 7.34 -5.43 -6.26
C LYS A 25 7.66 -5.04 -7.71
N ASN A 26 8.06 -5.99 -8.53
CA ASN A 26 8.34 -5.74 -9.94
C ASN A 26 7.10 -5.22 -10.70
N ALA A 27 5.92 -5.79 -10.44
CA ALA A 27 4.67 -5.35 -11.05
C ALA A 27 4.31 -3.90 -10.64
N ILE A 28 4.51 -3.52 -9.39
CA ILE A 28 4.26 -2.16 -8.87
C ILE A 28 5.18 -1.15 -9.59
N VAL A 29 6.49 -1.42 -9.65
CA VAL A 29 7.45 -0.55 -10.35
C VAL A 29 7.10 -0.40 -11.82
N ASN A 30 6.77 -1.51 -12.51
CA ASN A 30 6.35 -1.46 -13.90
C ASN A 30 5.07 -0.66 -14.10
N SER A 31 4.10 -0.79 -13.20
CA SER A 31 2.86 0.00 -13.23
C SER A 31 3.15 1.50 -13.17
N PHE A 32 4.00 1.95 -12.25
CA PHE A 32 4.39 3.36 -12.17
C PHE A 32 5.10 3.85 -13.44
N LYS A 33 6.02 3.06 -13.98
CA LYS A 33 6.71 3.40 -15.24
C LYS A 33 5.75 3.51 -16.42
N LEU A 34 4.79 2.59 -16.54
CA LEU A 34 3.78 2.63 -17.60
C LEU A 34 2.85 3.84 -17.48
N MET A 35 2.40 4.17 -16.26
CA MET A 35 1.59 5.35 -16.02
C MET A 35 2.38 6.62 -16.31
N ALA A 36 3.63 6.73 -15.86
CA ALA A 36 4.50 7.87 -16.12
C ALA A 36 4.77 8.07 -17.62
N ALA A 37 4.93 6.98 -18.39
CA ALA A 37 5.15 7.03 -19.83
C ALA A 37 3.99 7.68 -20.61
N THR A 38 2.80 7.80 -20.02
CA THR A 38 1.67 8.50 -20.64
C THR A 38 1.84 10.04 -20.69
N GLY A 39 2.78 10.59 -19.92
CA GLY A 39 2.96 12.03 -19.74
C GLY A 39 1.83 12.71 -18.96
N LYS A 40 0.93 11.95 -18.33
CA LYS A 40 -0.22 12.44 -17.58
C LYS A 40 0.07 12.50 -16.08
N LEU A 41 -0.77 13.24 -15.34
CA LEU A 41 -0.73 13.20 -13.88
C LEU A 41 -1.01 11.78 -13.40
N VAL A 42 -0.28 11.32 -12.38
CA VAL A 42 -0.38 9.97 -11.82
C VAL A 42 -0.83 10.06 -10.36
N ARG A 43 -1.85 9.30 -9.99
CA ARG A 43 -2.39 9.23 -8.63
C ARG A 43 -2.47 7.79 -8.13
N ILE A 44 -2.14 7.58 -6.87
CA ILE A 44 -2.62 6.44 -6.09
C ILE A 44 -3.86 6.92 -5.33
N SER A 45 -5.03 6.32 -5.58
CA SER A 45 -6.29 6.83 -5.07
C SER A 45 -6.76 6.16 -3.78
N GLU A 46 -6.33 4.92 -3.50
CA GLU A 46 -6.89 4.09 -2.43
C GLU A 46 -5.86 3.11 -1.87
N LEU A 47 -4.65 3.60 -1.54
CA LEU A 47 -3.59 2.72 -1.03
C LEU A 47 -3.99 2.08 0.29
N ASP A 48 -4.05 0.77 0.32
CA ASP A 48 -4.14 -0.04 1.53
C ASP A 48 -3.28 -1.30 1.40
N MET A 49 -2.98 -1.95 2.53
CA MET A 49 -2.17 -3.15 2.54
C MET A 49 -2.72 -4.19 3.52
N GLY A 50 -3.02 -5.38 3.01
CA GLY A 50 -3.23 -6.56 3.83
C GLY A 50 -1.94 -7.37 4.03
N TYR A 51 -2.05 -8.49 4.74
CA TYR A 51 -0.95 -9.42 4.97
C TYR A 51 -1.35 -10.82 4.53
N VAL A 52 -0.59 -11.44 3.63
CA VAL A 52 -0.84 -12.81 3.15
C VAL A 52 0.24 -13.73 3.71
N LYS A 53 -0.20 -14.70 4.50
CA LYS A 53 0.66 -15.71 5.12
C LYS A 53 1.21 -16.70 4.08
N LYS A 54 2.19 -17.49 4.48
CA LYS A 54 2.86 -18.47 3.61
C LYS A 54 1.91 -19.56 3.06
N ASP A 55 0.79 -19.82 3.75
CA ASP A 55 -0.25 -20.73 3.29
C ASP A 55 -1.22 -20.11 2.25
N GLY A 56 -0.99 -18.85 1.87
CA GLY A 56 -1.79 -18.11 0.90
C GLY A 56 -3.07 -17.47 1.46
N LYS A 57 -3.29 -17.54 2.78
CA LYS A 57 -4.46 -16.93 3.43
C LYS A 57 -4.10 -15.55 3.97
N ASP A 58 -5.09 -14.65 3.97
CA ASP A 58 -4.95 -13.38 4.68
C ASP A 58 -4.78 -13.62 6.18
N ALA A 59 -3.90 -12.84 6.81
CA ALA A 59 -3.80 -12.78 8.26
C ALA A 59 -4.99 -11.98 8.81
N THR A 60 -5.60 -12.52 9.87
CA THR A 60 -6.61 -11.81 10.65
C THR A 60 -5.95 -10.87 11.64
N LEU A 61 -6.73 -9.92 12.20
CA LEU A 61 -6.22 -8.98 13.22
C LEU A 61 -5.62 -9.70 14.43
N ASP A 62 -6.25 -10.79 14.87
CA ASP A 62 -5.80 -11.58 16.02
C ASP A 62 -4.50 -12.37 15.75
N GLU A 63 -4.13 -12.57 14.48
CA GLU A 63 -2.92 -13.29 14.07
C GLU A 63 -1.71 -12.36 13.87
N MET A 64 -1.92 -11.03 13.85
CA MET A 64 -0.85 -10.08 13.59
C MET A 64 0.16 -10.02 14.75
N THR A 65 1.44 -10.01 14.39
CA THR A 65 2.56 -9.85 15.31
C THR A 65 3.32 -8.55 15.01
N ASP A 66 4.13 -8.08 15.97
CA ASP A 66 5.00 -6.92 15.77
C ASP A 66 5.94 -7.07 14.56
N ASP A 67 6.44 -8.29 14.32
CA ASP A 67 7.34 -8.55 13.19
C ASP A 67 6.60 -8.46 11.85
N MET A 68 5.36 -8.96 11.79
CA MET A 68 4.51 -8.82 10.61
C MET A 68 4.18 -7.34 10.33
N GLU A 69 3.85 -6.57 11.36
CA GLU A 69 3.59 -5.14 11.25
C GLU A 69 4.83 -4.36 10.76
N LYS A 70 6.03 -4.68 11.24
CA LYS A 70 7.28 -4.07 10.77
C LYS A 70 7.59 -4.42 9.31
N GLN A 71 7.31 -5.64 8.88
CA GLN A 71 7.43 -6.03 7.47
C GLN A 71 6.49 -5.22 6.58
N MET A 72 5.25 -5.00 7.04
CA MET A 72 4.29 -4.14 6.33
C MET A 72 4.77 -2.68 6.32
N GLU A 73 5.32 -2.16 7.43
CA GLU A 73 5.88 -0.82 7.53
C GLU A 73 6.95 -0.57 6.46
N GLU A 74 7.94 -1.45 6.38
CA GLU A 74 9.03 -1.34 5.41
C GLU A 74 8.54 -1.41 3.97
N TYR A 75 7.58 -2.29 3.71
CA TYR A 75 7.01 -2.43 2.38
C TYR A 75 6.15 -1.21 1.99
N TYR A 76 5.40 -0.65 2.93
CA TYR A 76 4.61 0.54 2.70
C TYR A 76 5.48 1.75 2.35
N LYS A 77 6.54 1.97 3.15
CA LYS A 77 7.54 2.99 2.88
C LYS A 77 8.15 2.82 1.49
N TRP A 78 8.58 1.59 1.17
CA TRP A 78 9.16 1.26 -0.13
C TRP A 78 8.21 1.60 -1.29
N ILE A 79 6.92 1.28 -1.20
CA ILE A 79 5.95 1.58 -2.27
C ILE A 79 5.85 3.08 -2.53
N ILE A 80 5.76 3.87 -1.47
CA ILE A 80 5.69 5.33 -1.56
C ILE A 80 6.99 5.88 -2.20
N GLU A 81 8.13 5.39 -1.77
CA GLU A 81 9.43 5.75 -2.36
C GLU A 81 9.49 5.38 -3.86
N GLN A 82 8.95 4.21 -4.25
CA GLN A 82 8.90 3.81 -5.66
C GLN A 82 7.98 4.70 -6.50
N TYR A 83 6.86 5.18 -5.95
CA TYR A 83 6.03 6.17 -6.63
C TYR A 83 6.85 7.42 -6.94
N PHE A 84 7.54 7.97 -5.97
CA PHE A 84 8.37 9.17 -6.16
C PHE A 84 9.58 8.94 -7.07
N ALA A 85 10.17 7.76 -7.04
CA ALA A 85 11.33 7.42 -7.85
C ALA A 85 10.99 7.20 -9.35
N ASN A 86 9.79 6.69 -9.64
CA ASN A 86 9.41 6.28 -11.00
C ASN A 86 8.40 7.20 -11.69
N VAL A 87 7.76 8.11 -10.94
CA VAL A 87 6.85 9.13 -11.49
C VAL A 87 7.57 10.47 -11.48
N PRO A 88 7.76 11.15 -12.62
CA PRO A 88 8.37 12.47 -12.68
C PRO A 88 7.64 13.48 -11.80
N ALA A 89 8.37 14.40 -11.17
CA ALA A 89 7.81 15.35 -10.21
C ALA A 89 6.62 16.18 -10.76
N ASN A 90 6.67 16.56 -12.03
CA ASN A 90 5.59 17.28 -12.70
C ASN A 90 4.36 16.42 -13.04
N GLN A 91 4.43 15.12 -12.82
CA GLN A 91 3.33 14.18 -13.01
C GLN A 91 2.79 13.64 -11.67
N GLN A 92 3.44 13.93 -10.53
CA GLN A 92 3.03 13.48 -9.21
C GLN A 92 1.80 14.24 -8.74
N TYR A 93 0.61 13.61 -8.81
CA TYR A 93 -0.63 14.22 -8.34
C TYR A 93 -0.85 13.99 -6.83
N GLY A 94 -0.59 12.77 -6.36
CA GLY A 94 -0.70 12.46 -4.94
C GLY A 94 -0.99 10.99 -4.64
N ILE A 95 -0.96 10.68 -3.33
CA ILE A 95 -1.27 9.38 -2.76
C ILE A 95 -2.35 9.56 -1.70
N THR A 96 -3.41 8.77 -1.77
CA THR A 96 -4.50 8.75 -0.79
C THR A 96 -4.53 7.39 -0.09
N GLN A 97 -4.53 7.41 1.24
CA GLN A 97 -4.76 6.22 2.05
C GLN A 97 -6.23 5.79 1.96
N TRP A 98 -6.48 4.49 1.75
CA TRP A 98 -7.82 3.93 1.82
C TRP A 98 -8.06 3.34 3.19
N CYS A 99 -9.06 3.90 3.83
CA CYS A 99 -9.47 3.86 5.23
C CYS A 99 -8.33 4.08 6.25
N LEU A 100 -8.66 4.72 7.37
CA LEU A 100 -7.69 5.02 8.41
C LEU A 100 -7.50 3.84 9.38
N PRO A 101 -8.57 3.24 9.97
CA PRO A 101 -8.42 2.12 10.88
C PRO A 101 -8.35 0.79 10.13
N ASP A 102 -7.91 -0.22 10.85
CA ASP A 102 -8.05 -1.61 10.45
C ASP A 102 -9.50 -1.97 10.13
N SER A 103 -9.70 -3.01 9.33
CA SER A 103 -11.04 -3.46 8.96
C SER A 103 -11.58 -4.46 9.98
N PRO A 104 -12.66 -4.13 10.72
CA PRO A 104 -13.19 -5.02 11.75
C PRO A 104 -13.87 -6.25 11.16
N LYS A 105 -14.11 -7.26 12.00
CA LYS A 105 -14.96 -8.41 11.66
C LYS A 105 -16.33 -7.92 11.20
N GLY A 106 -16.81 -8.48 10.09
CA GLY A 106 -18.09 -8.09 9.50
C GLY A 106 -18.06 -6.84 8.61
N SER A 107 -16.91 -6.22 8.41
CA SER A 107 -16.75 -5.14 7.42
C SER A 107 -17.08 -5.62 6.00
N GLY A 108 -17.62 -4.73 5.17
CA GLY A 108 -17.84 -5.00 3.74
C GLY A 108 -16.55 -4.96 2.90
N TRP A 109 -15.46 -4.45 3.45
CA TRP A 109 -14.17 -4.36 2.77
C TRP A 109 -13.10 -5.06 3.60
N ARG A 110 -12.45 -6.10 3.04
CA ARG A 110 -11.30 -6.81 3.62
C ARG A 110 -11.49 -7.08 5.12
N ALA A 111 -12.64 -7.67 5.49
CA ALA A 111 -13.04 -7.89 6.88
C ALA A 111 -11.96 -8.61 7.69
N ASP A 112 -11.77 -8.18 8.95
CA ASP A 112 -10.83 -8.78 9.90
C ASP A 112 -9.37 -8.74 9.41
N THR A 113 -8.94 -7.65 8.74
CA THR A 113 -7.59 -7.53 8.19
C THR A 113 -6.89 -6.23 8.60
N PRO A 114 -5.53 -6.24 8.66
CA PRO A 114 -4.70 -5.15 9.17
C PRO A 114 -4.46 -4.03 8.14
N VAL A 115 -5.50 -3.58 7.43
CA VAL A 115 -5.37 -2.65 6.30
C VAL A 115 -5.16 -1.19 6.68
N GLY A 116 -5.47 -0.82 7.92
CA GLY A 116 -5.38 0.54 8.41
C GLY A 116 -3.97 0.96 8.80
N ILE A 117 -3.74 2.26 8.84
CA ILE A 117 -2.57 2.87 9.47
C ILE A 117 -2.78 3.14 10.96
N TRP A 118 -4.00 2.91 11.45
CA TRP A 118 -4.44 2.92 12.84
C TRP A 118 -5.11 1.58 13.18
N ASP A 119 -4.96 1.13 14.41
CA ASP A 119 -5.72 -0.02 14.90
C ASP A 119 -7.20 0.33 15.19
N LEU A 120 -7.99 -0.65 15.59
CA LEU A 120 -9.40 -0.45 15.93
C LEU A 120 -9.62 0.42 17.19
N ASN A 121 -8.59 0.64 17.99
CA ASN A 121 -8.59 1.50 19.18
C ASN A 121 -7.99 2.89 18.90
N TRP A 122 -7.73 3.20 17.62
CA TRP A 122 -7.13 4.45 17.18
C TRP A 122 -5.69 4.69 17.67
N ASN A 123 -4.95 3.62 17.95
CA ASN A 123 -3.51 3.71 18.16
C ASN A 123 -2.81 3.69 16.79
N ARG A 124 -1.72 4.44 16.67
CA ARG A 124 -0.87 4.41 15.49
C ARG A 124 -0.16 3.06 15.40
N LYS A 125 -0.24 2.43 14.22
CA LYS A 125 0.48 1.20 13.91
C LYS A 125 1.87 1.48 13.37
N TYR A 126 2.72 0.46 13.27
CA TYR A 126 4.04 0.58 12.62
C TYR A 126 3.92 1.12 11.19
N ILE A 127 2.93 0.67 10.45
CA ILE A 127 2.65 1.10 9.06
C ILE A 127 2.39 2.62 8.95
N TYR A 128 1.91 3.29 10.01
CA TYR A 128 1.79 4.75 10.06
C TYR A 128 3.16 5.42 9.90
N ARG A 129 4.20 4.87 10.54
CA ARG A 129 5.57 5.37 10.39
C ARG A 129 6.08 5.14 8.97
N GLY A 130 5.86 3.96 8.39
CA GLY A 130 6.20 3.68 6.99
C GLY A 130 5.53 4.67 6.02
N TRP A 131 4.27 5.01 6.26
CA TRP A 131 3.55 6.04 5.52
C TRP A 131 4.22 7.41 5.61
N THR A 132 4.48 7.89 6.82
CA THR A 132 5.05 9.23 7.05
C THR A 132 6.50 9.33 6.57
N GLU A 133 7.32 8.32 6.79
CA GLU A 133 8.71 8.28 6.33
C GLU A 133 8.82 8.16 4.81
N GLY A 134 7.94 7.40 4.16
CA GLY A 134 7.89 7.31 2.71
C GLY A 134 7.55 8.65 2.04
N LEU A 135 6.77 9.50 2.71
CA LEU A 135 6.42 10.84 2.24
C LEU A 135 7.49 11.90 2.58
N ALA A 136 8.30 11.67 3.62
CA ALA A 136 9.36 12.58 4.03
C ALA A 136 10.56 12.46 3.06
N LYS A 137 10.71 13.43 2.20
CA LYS A 137 11.83 13.55 1.27
C LYS A 137 12.82 14.60 1.71
#